data_ceb61c9203b2894bad895dd2767cec22
#
_entry.id   ceb61c9203b2894bad895dd2767cec22
#
_cell.length_a   1.000
_cell.length_b   1.000
_cell.length_c   1.000
_cell.angle_alpha   90.00
_cell.angle_beta   90.00
_cell.angle_gamma   90.00
#
_symmetry.space_group_name_H-M   'P 1'
#
loop_
_entity.id
_entity.type
_entity.pdbx_description
1 polymer ?
#
loop_
_entity_poly.entity_id
_entity_poly.type
_entity_poly.pdbx_seq_one_letter_code
_entity_poly.pdbx_strand_id
1 'polypeptide(L)'
;MNINRDYLVTLNVKNGNIASPKMYFYNTDINTSNIYVQLVIKENLLNVSPIENATDYKIKINIIKPNNVVKTIDGALVNEKESIFEFDLPEDCINLSGVYKLEFVVSGIVSKREEKITSLPTEYTVNKSILTDLNASIEESDDYPILLKLIEDVKTLQGGGEVDISQFVTQQELSGMFSFNELGELVVTINGVTKTFVPK
;
A
#
# COMPACT_ATOMS: atom_id res chain seq x y z
N MET A 1 -0.32 -5.23 16.74
CA MET A 1 0.34 -4.03 16.19
C MET A 1 -0.36 -3.75 14.87
N ASN A 2 -1.17 -2.69 14.78
CA ASN A 2 -1.81 -2.33 13.52
C ASN A 2 -0.77 -1.57 12.69
N ILE A 3 -0.49 -2.08 11.50
CA ILE A 3 0.40 -1.42 10.55
C ILE A 3 -0.51 -0.57 9.65
N ASN A 4 -0.76 0.67 10.08
CA ASN A 4 -1.56 1.63 9.30
C ASN A 4 -0.66 2.74 8.79
N ARG A 5 -0.93 3.21 7.57
CA ARG A 5 -0.36 4.45 7.02
C ARG A 5 -1.38 5.55 7.21
N ASP A 6 -1.23 6.26 8.30
CA ASP A 6 -2.14 7.32 8.72
C ASP A 6 -1.51 8.69 8.46
N TYR A 7 -2.23 9.56 7.79
CA TYR A 7 -1.80 10.93 7.53
C TYR A 7 -2.82 11.91 8.07
N LEU A 8 -2.36 12.91 8.83
CA LEU A 8 -3.18 14.00 9.32
C LEU A 8 -3.03 15.24 8.44
N VAL A 9 -4.15 15.69 7.90
CA VAL A 9 -4.30 16.91 7.11
C VAL A 9 -5.06 17.94 7.93
N THR A 10 -4.61 19.19 7.97
CA THR A 10 -5.34 20.28 8.63
C THR A 10 -5.99 21.15 7.58
N LEU A 11 -7.31 21.36 7.68
CA LEU A 11 -8.11 22.18 6.77
C LEU A 11 -8.70 23.38 7.50
N ASN A 12 -8.36 24.59 7.04
CA ASN A 12 -8.96 25.81 7.55
C ASN A 12 -10.31 26.07 6.88
N VAL A 13 -11.38 25.98 7.66
CA VAL A 13 -12.76 26.14 7.15
C VAL A 13 -13.11 27.58 6.75
N LYS A 14 -12.31 28.60 7.11
CA LYS A 14 -12.57 30.00 6.68
C LYS A 14 -12.16 30.27 5.24
N ASN A 15 -11.14 29.58 4.73
CA ASN A 15 -10.54 29.94 3.42
C ASN A 15 -10.16 28.71 2.56
N GLY A 16 -10.42 27.50 3.03
CA GLY A 16 -10.09 26.28 2.30
C GLY A 16 -8.60 25.95 2.23
N ASN A 17 -7.75 26.67 2.96
CA ASN A 17 -6.31 26.37 2.98
C ASN A 17 -6.03 25.04 3.68
N ILE A 18 -5.11 24.27 3.11
CA ILE A 18 -4.69 22.99 3.60
C ILE A 18 -3.24 23.04 4.08
N ALA A 19 -2.98 22.41 5.23
CA ALA A 19 -1.65 21.98 5.61
C ALA A 19 -1.63 20.45 5.58
N SER A 20 -0.91 19.90 4.62
CA SER A 20 -0.81 18.46 4.38
C SER A 20 0.66 18.02 4.38
N PRO A 21 1.00 16.91 5.06
CA PRO A 21 2.28 16.27 4.84
C PRO A 21 2.34 15.69 3.42
N LYS A 22 3.54 15.34 2.97
CA LYS A 22 3.66 14.50 1.77
C LYS A 22 3.13 13.11 2.10
N MET A 23 2.13 12.65 1.35
CA MET A 23 1.48 11.38 1.58
C MET A 23 1.91 10.36 0.53
N TYR A 24 2.32 9.18 1.00
CA TYR A 24 2.77 8.08 0.15
C TYR A 24 2.10 6.78 0.58
N PHE A 25 1.45 6.11 -0.36
CA PHE A 25 0.89 4.79 -0.18
C PHE A 25 1.57 3.82 -1.14
N TYR A 26 1.36 2.53 -0.92
CA TYR A 26 1.71 1.48 -1.88
C TYR A 26 0.44 0.79 -2.37
N ASN A 27 0.47 0.29 -3.58
CA ASN A 27 -0.67 -0.43 -4.16
C ASN A 27 -1.04 -1.74 -3.43
N THR A 28 -0.21 -2.14 -2.45
CA THR A 28 -0.43 -3.29 -1.55
C THR A 28 -0.95 -2.90 -0.17
N ASP A 29 -1.13 -1.61 0.13
CA ASP A 29 -1.59 -1.11 1.44
C ASP A 29 -3.12 -1.24 1.59
N ILE A 30 -3.69 -2.43 1.32
CA ILE A 30 -5.12 -2.69 1.36
C ILE A 30 -5.63 -2.66 2.81
N ASN A 31 -6.69 -1.89 3.09
CA ASN A 31 -7.30 -1.71 4.41
C ASN A 31 -6.37 -1.17 5.50
N THR A 32 -5.30 -0.48 5.10
CA THR A 32 -4.31 0.08 6.04
C THR A 32 -3.98 1.54 5.75
N SER A 33 -4.75 2.18 4.85
CA SER A 33 -4.47 3.53 4.35
C SER A 33 -5.58 4.48 4.76
N ASN A 34 -5.30 5.37 5.72
CA ASN A 34 -6.26 6.35 6.20
C ASN A 34 -5.75 7.78 6.02
N ILE A 35 -6.67 8.68 5.70
CA ILE A 35 -6.43 10.12 5.75
C ILE A 35 -7.33 10.70 6.84
N TYR A 36 -6.72 11.31 7.84
CA TYR A 36 -7.41 12.06 8.88
C TYR A 36 -7.43 13.54 8.51
N VAL A 37 -8.56 14.19 8.64
CA VAL A 37 -8.70 15.62 8.38
C VAL A 37 -9.18 16.33 9.62
N GLN A 38 -8.35 17.22 10.14
CA GLN A 38 -8.71 18.10 11.24
C GLN A 38 -9.28 19.41 10.67
N LEU A 39 -10.50 19.74 11.04
CA LEU A 39 -11.12 21.01 10.70
C LEU A 39 -10.76 22.07 11.72
N VAL A 40 -10.19 23.18 11.26
CA VAL A 40 -9.74 24.26 12.14
C VAL A 40 -10.21 25.63 11.67
N ILE A 41 -10.24 26.54 12.63
CA ILE A 41 -10.31 27.99 12.36
C ILE A 41 -8.92 28.56 12.64
N LYS A 42 -8.29 29.10 11.62
CA LYS A 42 -7.01 29.77 11.73
C LYS A 42 -7.21 31.26 11.47
N GLU A 43 -7.10 32.06 12.53
CA GLU A 43 -7.26 33.52 12.44
C GLU A 43 -5.93 34.22 12.11
N ASN A 44 -4.83 33.71 12.64
CA ASN A 44 -3.47 34.15 12.35
C ASN A 44 -2.49 32.99 12.57
N LEU A 45 -1.19 33.24 12.43
CA LEU A 45 -0.16 32.20 12.53
C LEU A 45 -0.09 31.51 13.91
N LEU A 46 -0.58 32.15 14.97
CA LEU A 46 -0.47 31.67 16.34
C LEU A 46 -1.80 31.11 16.87
N ASN A 47 -2.93 31.56 16.34
CA ASN A 47 -4.27 31.19 16.80
C ASN A 47 -4.89 30.17 15.83
N VAL A 48 -4.72 28.90 16.14
CA VAL A 48 -5.34 27.78 15.44
C VAL A 48 -6.16 27.00 16.46
N SER A 49 -7.44 26.85 16.24
CA SER A 49 -8.33 26.08 17.10
C SER A 49 -9.18 25.10 16.26
N PRO A 50 -9.51 23.92 16.80
CA PRO A 50 -10.55 23.07 16.21
C PRO A 50 -11.86 23.86 16.08
N ILE A 51 -12.71 23.46 15.12
CA ILE A 51 -14.04 24.05 15.00
C ILE A 51 -14.91 23.65 16.21
N GLU A 52 -15.80 24.51 16.61
CA GLU A 52 -16.86 24.15 17.56
C GLU A 52 -17.93 23.30 16.87
N ASN A 53 -18.54 22.37 17.61
CA ASN A 53 -19.64 21.52 17.15
C ASN A 53 -19.33 20.79 15.83
N ALA A 54 -18.27 19.99 15.81
CA ALA A 54 -17.83 19.20 14.64
C ALA A 54 -18.96 18.32 14.05
N THR A 55 -19.93 17.93 14.87
CA THR A 55 -21.13 17.17 14.49
C THR A 55 -22.05 17.89 13.48
N ASP A 56 -22.00 19.23 13.43
CA ASP A 56 -22.78 20.05 12.51
C ASP A 56 -22.19 20.06 11.09
N TYR A 57 -21.02 19.46 10.93
CA TYR A 57 -20.28 19.44 9.67
C TYR A 57 -20.26 18.06 9.05
N LYS A 58 -20.30 18.02 7.74
CA LYS A 58 -20.04 16.85 6.90
C LYS A 58 -18.87 17.16 6.00
N ILE A 59 -18.00 16.19 5.86
CA ILE A 59 -16.83 16.35 4.98
C ILE A 59 -16.81 15.21 3.96
N LYS A 60 -16.45 15.52 2.72
CA LYS A 60 -16.22 14.57 1.64
C LYS A 60 -14.85 14.83 1.04
N ILE A 61 -14.23 13.78 0.55
CA ILE A 61 -13.03 13.88 -0.25
C ILE A 61 -13.35 13.48 -1.70
N ASN A 62 -12.99 14.33 -2.65
CA ASN A 62 -12.98 14.00 -4.06
C ASN A 62 -11.55 13.60 -4.44
N ILE A 63 -11.40 12.44 -5.02
CA ILE A 63 -10.11 11.86 -5.42
C ILE A 63 -10.11 11.73 -6.93
N ILE A 64 -9.17 12.40 -7.60
CA ILE A 64 -8.92 12.24 -9.03
C ILE A 64 -7.76 11.26 -9.18
N LYS A 65 -8.04 10.11 -9.75
CA LYS A 65 -7.06 9.03 -9.99
C LYS A 65 -6.14 9.36 -11.17
N PRO A 66 -4.99 8.68 -11.32
CA PRO A 66 -4.09 8.87 -12.46
C PRO A 66 -4.75 8.67 -13.84
N ASN A 67 -5.79 7.86 -13.91
CA ASN A 67 -6.59 7.61 -15.12
C ASN A 67 -7.78 8.60 -15.31
N ASN A 68 -7.79 9.72 -14.58
CA ASN A 68 -8.83 10.77 -14.57
C ASN A 68 -10.23 10.29 -14.10
N VAL A 69 -10.33 9.16 -13.44
CA VAL A 69 -11.58 8.75 -12.79
C VAL A 69 -11.70 9.46 -11.45
N VAL A 70 -12.88 10.00 -11.17
CA VAL A 70 -13.17 10.67 -9.89
C VAL A 70 -13.88 9.72 -8.95
N LYS A 71 -13.42 9.65 -7.71
CA LYS A 71 -14.06 8.93 -6.60
C LYS A 71 -14.38 9.92 -5.49
N THR A 72 -15.56 9.81 -4.90
CA THR A 72 -15.95 10.59 -3.72
C THR A 72 -16.13 9.66 -2.53
N ILE A 73 -15.57 10.03 -1.37
CA ILE A 73 -15.66 9.30 -0.11
C ILE A 73 -16.19 10.24 0.97
N ASP A 74 -17.10 9.78 1.79
CA ASP A 74 -17.58 10.50 2.97
C ASP A 74 -16.64 10.28 4.15
N GLY A 75 -16.36 11.36 4.91
CA GLY A 75 -15.57 11.28 6.13
C GLY A 75 -16.42 10.94 7.34
N ALA A 76 -15.89 10.10 8.22
CA ALA A 76 -16.49 9.76 9.50
C ALA A 76 -15.87 10.60 10.63
N LEU A 77 -16.69 11.24 11.47
CA LEU A 77 -16.19 11.97 12.64
C LEU A 77 -15.69 10.97 13.70
N VAL A 78 -14.38 11.02 14.01
CA VAL A 78 -13.74 10.09 14.97
C VAL A 78 -13.28 10.79 16.24
N ASN A 79 -13.07 12.10 16.21
CA ASN A 79 -12.74 12.89 17.41
C ASN A 79 -13.44 14.25 17.35
N GLU A 80 -14.51 14.39 18.12
CA GLU A 80 -15.32 15.61 18.13
C GLU A 80 -14.56 16.80 18.75
N LYS A 81 -13.79 16.58 19.81
CA LYS A 81 -13.05 17.66 20.51
C LYS A 81 -11.97 18.29 19.63
N GLU A 82 -11.30 17.46 18.86
CA GLU A 82 -10.24 17.89 17.95
C GLU A 82 -10.78 18.12 16.53
N SER A 83 -12.08 17.88 16.30
CA SER A 83 -12.74 18.01 14.99
C SER A 83 -12.07 17.20 13.90
N ILE A 84 -11.73 15.94 14.21
CA ILE A 84 -11.02 15.04 13.30
C ILE A 84 -12.01 14.09 12.64
N PHE A 85 -11.93 14.04 11.32
CA PHE A 85 -12.67 13.12 10.46
C PHE A 85 -11.70 12.13 9.81
N GLU A 86 -12.11 10.87 9.72
CA GLU A 86 -11.37 9.79 9.10
C GLU A 86 -11.93 9.48 7.72
N PHE A 87 -11.02 9.24 6.78
CA PHE A 87 -11.30 8.70 5.46
C PHE A 87 -10.52 7.40 5.28
N ASP A 88 -11.23 6.30 5.31
CA ASP A 88 -10.70 5.00 4.95
C ASP A 88 -10.61 4.91 3.42
N LEU A 89 -9.39 4.77 2.89
CA LEU A 89 -9.16 4.70 1.46
C LEU A 89 -9.43 3.29 0.94
N PRO A 90 -10.48 3.08 0.14
CA PRO A 90 -10.75 1.78 -0.44
C PRO A 90 -9.66 1.39 -1.45
N GLU A 91 -9.51 0.10 -1.69
CA GLU A 91 -8.50 -0.47 -2.59
C GLU A 91 -8.45 0.23 -3.96
N ASP A 92 -9.60 0.58 -4.51
CA ASP A 92 -9.68 1.25 -5.81
C ASP A 92 -9.12 2.68 -5.80
N CYS A 93 -8.82 3.26 -4.62
CA CYS A 93 -8.14 4.54 -4.47
C CYS A 93 -6.61 4.43 -4.31
N ILE A 94 -6.06 3.21 -4.29
CA ILE A 94 -4.62 2.96 -4.16
C ILE A 94 -4.09 1.91 -5.17
N ASN A 95 -4.94 1.38 -6.03
CA ASN A 95 -4.61 0.27 -6.93
C ASN A 95 -3.76 0.66 -8.15
N LEU A 96 -3.73 1.94 -8.52
CA LEU A 96 -2.93 2.44 -9.64
C LEU A 96 -1.73 3.22 -9.12
N SER A 97 -0.55 2.93 -9.64
CA SER A 97 0.63 3.75 -9.33
C SER A 97 0.54 5.12 -9.98
N GLY A 98 0.95 6.16 -9.26
CA GLY A 98 0.93 7.52 -9.77
C GLY A 98 0.45 8.54 -8.75
N VAL A 99 0.21 9.76 -9.22
CA VAL A 99 -0.24 10.88 -8.39
C VAL A 99 -1.75 10.97 -8.42
N TYR A 100 -2.35 10.98 -7.25
CA TYR A 100 -3.78 11.21 -7.01
C TYR A 100 -3.98 12.62 -6.48
N LYS A 101 -4.90 13.37 -7.07
CA LYS A 101 -5.24 14.71 -6.60
C LYS A 101 -6.46 14.64 -5.70
N LEU A 102 -6.42 15.41 -4.62
CA LEU A 102 -7.45 15.45 -3.59
C LEU A 102 -8.04 16.83 -3.46
N GLU A 103 -9.34 16.87 -3.20
CA GLU A 103 -10.10 18.06 -2.86
C GLU A 103 -11.07 17.71 -1.74
N PHE A 104 -11.05 18.45 -0.65
CA PHE A 104 -12.01 18.28 0.44
C PHE A 104 -13.17 19.24 0.29
N VAL A 105 -14.37 18.74 0.50
CA VAL A 105 -15.60 19.52 0.48
C VAL A 105 -16.24 19.43 1.86
N VAL A 106 -16.23 20.52 2.58
CA VAL A 106 -16.89 20.65 3.89
C VAL A 106 -18.22 21.36 3.71
N SER A 107 -19.27 20.79 4.26
CA SER A 107 -20.58 21.42 4.35
C SER A 107 -21.07 21.41 5.80
N GLY A 108 -21.70 22.49 6.23
CA GLY A 108 -22.24 22.62 7.59
C GLY A 108 -23.41 23.59 7.62
N ILE A 109 -24.18 23.55 8.70
CA ILE A 109 -25.26 24.47 8.93
C ILE A 109 -24.80 25.53 9.92
N VAL A 110 -24.42 26.70 9.43
CA VAL A 110 -24.02 27.85 10.23
C VAL A 110 -25.16 28.87 10.22
N SER A 111 -25.63 29.27 11.40
CA SER A 111 -26.68 30.29 11.53
C SER A 111 -27.93 30.03 10.67
N LYS A 112 -28.38 28.76 10.59
CA LYS A 112 -29.53 28.29 9.78
C LYS A 112 -29.31 28.39 8.26
N ARG A 113 -28.09 28.54 7.80
CA ARG A 113 -27.75 28.52 6.38
C ARG A 113 -26.78 27.37 6.13
N GLU A 114 -26.98 26.68 5.03
CA GLU A 114 -26.01 25.71 4.56
C GLU A 114 -24.81 26.47 3.99
N GLU A 115 -23.65 26.24 4.58
CA GLU A 115 -22.38 26.76 4.09
C GLU A 115 -21.57 25.61 3.54
N LYS A 116 -20.91 25.86 2.41
CA LYS A 116 -20.05 24.88 1.76
C LYS A 116 -18.72 25.54 1.41
N ILE A 117 -17.64 24.87 1.78
CA ILE A 117 -16.30 25.28 1.39
C ILE A 117 -15.59 24.12 0.71
N THR A 118 -14.88 24.44 -0.37
CA THR A 118 -14.01 23.51 -1.08
C THR A 118 -12.55 23.88 -0.79
N SER A 119 -11.74 22.91 -0.47
CA SER A 119 -10.34 23.14 -0.17
C SER A 119 -9.53 23.47 -1.41
N LEU A 120 -8.34 24.02 -1.20
CA LEU A 120 -7.30 23.97 -2.22
C LEU A 120 -6.92 22.49 -2.50
N PRO A 121 -6.52 22.18 -3.74
CA PRO A 121 -6.12 20.81 -4.07
C PRO A 121 -4.82 20.43 -3.34
N THR A 122 -4.75 19.18 -2.93
CA THR A 122 -3.54 18.51 -2.46
C THR A 122 -3.37 17.19 -3.17
N GLU A 123 -2.36 16.39 -2.83
CA GLU A 123 -2.09 15.13 -3.53
C GLU A 123 -1.47 14.07 -2.64
N TYR A 124 -1.63 12.81 -3.04
CA TYR A 124 -0.82 11.70 -2.56
C TYR A 124 -0.26 10.90 -3.74
N THR A 125 0.84 10.19 -3.48
CA THR A 125 1.47 9.33 -4.46
C THR A 125 1.31 7.87 -4.07
N VAL A 126 0.86 7.05 -5.01
CA VAL A 126 0.85 5.59 -4.87
C VAL A 126 2.05 5.03 -5.62
N ASN A 127 2.92 4.34 -4.89
CA ASN A 127 4.07 3.65 -5.42
C ASN A 127 3.73 2.18 -5.72
N LYS A 128 4.40 1.60 -6.69
CA LYS A 128 4.38 0.15 -6.84
C LYS A 128 5.13 -0.50 -5.70
N SER A 129 4.60 -1.63 -5.21
CA SER A 129 5.35 -2.49 -4.31
C SER A 129 6.51 -3.13 -5.07
N ILE A 130 7.69 -3.18 -4.44
CA ILE A 130 8.87 -3.88 -4.97
C ILE A 130 8.54 -5.36 -5.26
N LEU A 131 7.63 -5.97 -4.48
CA LEU A 131 7.20 -7.35 -4.71
C LEU A 131 6.46 -7.54 -6.04
N THR A 132 5.77 -6.51 -6.55
CA THR A 132 5.11 -6.55 -7.86
C THR A 132 6.15 -6.50 -9.00
N ASP A 133 7.24 -5.78 -8.79
CA ASP A 133 8.33 -5.68 -9.77
C ASP A 133 9.27 -6.90 -9.69
N LEU A 134 9.43 -7.51 -8.52
CA LEU A 134 10.20 -8.75 -8.34
C LEU A 134 9.56 -9.94 -9.10
N ASN A 135 8.25 -10.01 -9.17
CA ASN A 135 7.58 -11.04 -9.97
C ASN A 135 7.84 -10.85 -11.48
N ALA A 136 7.89 -9.61 -11.96
CA ALA A 136 8.27 -9.32 -13.34
C ALA A 136 9.76 -9.59 -13.61
N SER A 137 10.64 -9.24 -12.67
CA SER A 137 12.08 -9.45 -12.81
C SER A 137 12.51 -10.91 -12.62
N ILE A 138 11.75 -11.72 -11.88
CA ILE A 138 11.96 -13.16 -11.77
C ILE A 138 11.57 -13.87 -13.06
N GLU A 139 10.52 -13.41 -13.75
CA GLU A 139 10.14 -13.95 -15.06
C GLU A 139 11.14 -13.58 -16.16
N GLU A 140 11.83 -12.44 -16.04
CA GLU A 140 12.83 -11.97 -17.02
C GLU A 140 14.28 -12.34 -16.65
N SER A 141 14.53 -12.86 -15.43
CA SER A 141 15.89 -13.18 -15.01
C SER A 141 16.25 -14.60 -15.44
N ASP A 142 17.27 -14.71 -16.31
CA ASP A 142 17.90 -15.98 -16.71
C ASP A 142 18.56 -16.74 -15.53
N ASP A 143 18.53 -16.20 -14.31
CA ASP A 143 19.22 -16.76 -13.15
C ASP A 143 18.47 -17.93 -12.46
N TYR A 144 17.19 -18.19 -12.86
CA TYR A 144 16.41 -19.30 -12.30
C TYR A 144 15.70 -20.18 -13.35
N PRO A 145 16.38 -20.64 -14.42
CA PRO A 145 15.76 -21.48 -15.44
C PRO A 145 15.22 -22.80 -14.89
N ILE A 146 15.80 -23.29 -13.79
CA ILE A 146 15.38 -24.53 -13.13
C ILE A 146 14.03 -24.35 -12.41
N LEU A 147 13.83 -23.21 -11.74
CA LEU A 147 12.60 -22.94 -10.99
C LEU A 147 11.40 -22.69 -11.93
N LEU A 148 11.62 -21.96 -13.02
CA LEU A 148 10.60 -21.75 -14.05
C LEU A 148 10.21 -23.07 -14.74
N LYS A 149 11.18 -23.91 -15.06
CA LYS A 149 10.94 -25.24 -15.62
C LYS A 149 10.18 -26.13 -14.64
N LEU A 150 10.52 -26.07 -13.34
CA LEU A 150 9.80 -26.83 -12.31
C LEU A 150 8.35 -26.38 -12.15
N ILE A 151 8.10 -25.06 -12.21
CA ILE A 151 6.73 -24.49 -12.18
C ILE A 151 5.94 -24.89 -13.41
N GLU A 152 6.55 -24.90 -14.57
CA GLU A 152 5.91 -25.30 -15.83
C GLU A 152 5.63 -26.82 -15.84
N ASP A 153 6.56 -27.63 -15.34
CA ASP A 153 6.40 -29.06 -15.16
C ASP A 153 5.28 -29.38 -14.15
N VAL A 154 5.18 -28.66 -13.03
CA VAL A 154 4.09 -28.78 -12.02
C VAL A 154 2.75 -28.35 -12.62
N LYS A 155 2.69 -27.30 -13.45
CA LYS A 155 1.46 -26.91 -14.14
C LYS A 155 0.98 -27.93 -15.16
N THR A 156 1.92 -28.60 -15.85
CA THR A 156 1.63 -29.70 -16.78
C THR A 156 1.12 -30.94 -16.03
N LEU A 157 1.61 -31.21 -14.83
CA LEU A 157 1.16 -32.29 -13.95
C LEU A 157 -0.29 -32.11 -13.45
N GLN A 158 -0.75 -30.87 -13.26
CA GLN A 158 -2.15 -30.60 -12.91
C GLN A 158 -3.13 -30.88 -14.07
N GLY A 159 -2.65 -31.08 -15.28
CA GLY A 159 -3.43 -31.43 -16.47
C GLY A 159 -3.68 -32.93 -16.69
N GLY A 160 -3.32 -33.82 -15.75
CA GLY A 160 -3.72 -35.24 -15.78
C GLY A 160 -2.85 -36.18 -16.63
N GLY A 161 -1.60 -35.80 -16.95
CA GLY A 161 -0.60 -36.71 -17.53
C GLY A 161 0.04 -37.60 -16.47
N GLU A 162 0.29 -38.89 -16.82
CA GLU A 162 1.07 -39.83 -16.02
C GLU A 162 2.50 -39.26 -15.85
N VAL A 163 2.89 -38.97 -14.61
CA VAL A 163 4.21 -38.41 -14.31
C VAL A 163 5.21 -39.54 -14.29
N ASP A 164 6.17 -39.50 -15.19
CA ASP A 164 7.37 -40.33 -15.06
C ASP A 164 8.26 -39.82 -13.92
N ILE A 165 7.99 -40.31 -12.72
CA ILE A 165 8.74 -39.95 -11.51
C ILE A 165 10.18 -40.48 -11.50
N SER A 166 10.59 -41.30 -12.50
CA SER A 166 11.96 -41.81 -12.64
C SER A 166 12.99 -40.72 -12.91
N GLN A 167 12.53 -39.53 -13.35
CA GLN A 167 13.38 -38.36 -13.57
C GLN A 167 13.48 -37.40 -12.37
N PHE A 168 12.69 -37.62 -11.33
CA PHE A 168 12.78 -36.82 -10.11
C PHE A 168 13.84 -37.36 -9.18
N VAL A 169 14.68 -36.45 -8.71
CA VAL A 169 15.68 -36.76 -7.67
C VAL A 169 14.93 -37.23 -6.43
N THR A 170 15.22 -38.43 -5.98
CA THR A 170 14.62 -38.97 -4.75
C THR A 170 15.05 -38.14 -3.55
N GLN A 171 14.24 -38.14 -2.48
CA GLN A 171 14.60 -37.45 -1.21
C GLN A 171 15.95 -37.92 -0.66
N GLN A 172 16.33 -39.16 -0.97
CA GLN A 172 17.61 -39.79 -0.59
C GLN A 172 18.77 -39.22 -1.42
N GLU A 173 18.57 -38.99 -2.71
CA GLU A 173 19.56 -38.35 -3.57
C GLU A 173 19.70 -36.85 -3.24
N LEU A 174 18.60 -36.14 -2.93
CA LEU A 174 18.64 -34.76 -2.48
C LEU A 174 19.42 -34.62 -1.17
N SER A 175 19.21 -35.53 -0.19
CA SER A 175 19.95 -35.54 1.08
C SER A 175 21.43 -35.85 0.88
N GLY A 176 21.78 -36.59 -0.17
CA GLY A 176 23.19 -36.85 -0.54
C GLY A 176 23.86 -35.70 -1.27
N MET A 177 23.07 -34.79 -1.86
CA MET A 177 23.60 -33.60 -2.55
C MET A 177 24.02 -32.48 -1.59
N PHE A 178 23.47 -32.45 -0.39
CA PHE A 178 23.73 -31.43 0.60
C PHE A 178 24.34 -32.04 1.87
N SER A 179 25.48 -31.56 2.29
CA SER A 179 26.11 -31.96 3.54
C SER A 179 26.79 -30.77 4.19
N PHE A 180 27.16 -30.91 5.45
CA PHE A 180 28.01 -29.95 6.14
C PHE A 180 29.36 -30.61 6.42
N ASN A 181 30.45 -29.90 6.17
CA ASN A 181 31.79 -30.37 6.55
C ASN A 181 32.05 -30.15 8.05
N GLU A 182 33.22 -30.58 8.53
CA GLU A 182 33.60 -30.45 9.94
C GLU A 182 33.69 -28.99 10.43
N LEU A 183 33.76 -28.03 9.52
CA LEU A 183 33.78 -26.59 9.81
C LEU A 183 32.37 -25.97 9.80
N GLY A 184 31.33 -26.78 9.57
CA GLY A 184 29.94 -26.30 9.49
C GLY A 184 29.59 -25.57 8.19
N GLU A 185 30.42 -25.68 7.14
CA GLU A 185 30.17 -25.07 5.84
C GLU A 185 29.30 -26.00 4.99
N LEU A 186 28.36 -25.40 4.22
CA LEU A 186 27.48 -26.14 3.33
C LEU A 186 28.27 -26.66 2.12
N VAL A 187 28.26 -27.96 1.94
CA VAL A 187 28.86 -28.68 0.80
C VAL A 187 27.75 -29.15 -0.12
N VAL A 188 27.78 -28.73 -1.38
CA VAL A 188 26.83 -29.15 -2.40
C VAL A 188 27.55 -29.95 -3.46
N THR A 189 27.07 -31.20 -3.70
CA THR A 189 27.61 -32.07 -4.74
C THR A 189 26.55 -32.40 -5.76
N ILE A 190 26.74 -31.94 -7.01
CA ILE A 190 25.85 -32.21 -8.14
C ILE A 190 26.67 -32.83 -9.27
N ASN A 191 26.24 -33.95 -9.78
CA ASN A 191 26.92 -34.68 -10.88
C ASN A 191 28.42 -34.90 -10.64
N GLY A 192 28.80 -35.19 -9.39
CA GLY A 192 30.18 -35.40 -9.00
C GLY A 192 31.04 -34.15 -8.85
N VAL A 193 30.44 -32.96 -9.04
CA VAL A 193 31.11 -31.67 -8.80
C VAL A 193 30.71 -31.15 -7.42
N THR A 194 31.70 -30.94 -6.56
CA THR A 194 31.50 -30.46 -5.20
C THR A 194 31.88 -29.00 -5.07
N LYS A 195 31.00 -28.18 -4.47
CA LYS A 195 31.28 -26.80 -4.08
C LYS A 195 30.99 -26.60 -2.59
N THR A 196 31.85 -25.84 -1.94
CA THR A 196 31.71 -25.46 -0.53
C THR A 196 31.33 -24.01 -0.44
N PHE A 197 30.30 -23.71 0.36
CA PHE A 197 29.81 -22.34 0.60
C PHE A 197 30.15 -21.96 2.04
N VAL A 198 31.00 -20.97 2.19
CA VAL A 198 31.41 -20.40 3.48
C VAL A 198 30.46 -19.26 3.82
N PRO A 199 29.76 -19.30 4.97
CA PRO A 199 28.98 -18.17 5.42
C PRO A 199 29.88 -16.96 5.66
N LYS A 200 29.45 -15.78 5.19
CA LYS A 200 30.15 -14.52 5.45
C LYS A 200 29.83 -13.98 6.81
#